data_e5eeb6556b36f19730a65ab4fe574cb3
#
_entry.id   e5eeb6556b36f19730a65ab4fe574cb3
#
_cell.length_a   1.000
_cell.length_b   1.000
_cell.length_c   1.000
_cell.angle_alpha   90.00
_cell.angle_beta   90.00
_cell.angle_gamma   90.00
#
_symmetry.space_group_name_H-M   'P 1'
#
loop_
_entity.id
_entity.type
_entity.pdbx_description
1 polymer ?
#
loop_
_entity_poly.entity_id
_entity_poly.type
_entity_poly.pdbx_seq_one_letter_code
_entity_poly.pdbx_strand_id
1 'polypeptide(L)'
;AGDNVITNGSITDIKEHNKSKYKVYVDCEFAFVLYKGELHKYGIKKGAVLPEEIYRELTEDVLLKRAKLRAMNLLTKRPYTEARLREKLAEAMYPEKCLEQAVAYVKSFGYLDDKAYAEDYIAYRIESQSRKVIERKLLQKGIDAKVIQECMSALQEENVAEMELEQIRNLFRKKYHGKIPQETAEKSKMLQFFAR
;
A
#
# COMPACT_ATOMS: atom_id res chain seq x y z
N ALA A 1 16.86 13.49 7.45
CA ALA A 1 16.71 13.84 8.86
C ALA A 1 17.31 12.70 9.65
N GLY A 2 18.39 13.00 10.40
CA GLY A 2 19.18 11.98 11.06
C GLY A 2 18.43 11.32 12.19
N ASP A 3 18.64 10.00 12.34
CA ASP A 3 18.24 9.23 13.51
C ASP A 3 18.91 9.83 14.74
N ASN A 4 18.18 10.68 15.47
CA ASN A 4 18.62 11.15 16.77
C ASN A 4 18.54 9.94 17.73
N VAL A 5 19.63 9.22 17.87
CA VAL A 5 19.79 8.22 18.92
C VAL A 5 19.77 8.99 20.24
N ILE A 6 18.63 8.93 20.96
CA ILE A 6 18.50 9.55 22.27
C ILE A 6 19.32 8.71 23.26
N THR A 7 20.53 9.12 23.49
CA THR A 7 21.38 8.55 24.55
C THR A 7 21.04 9.28 25.85
N ASN A 8 20.36 8.60 26.79
CA ASN A 8 20.01 9.13 28.12
C ASN A 8 19.32 10.52 28.08
N GLY A 9 18.26 10.65 27.25
CA GLY A 9 17.49 11.90 27.17
C GLY A 9 16.69 12.19 28.43
N SER A 10 16.44 13.49 28.70
CA SER A 10 15.58 13.90 29.81
C SER A 10 14.13 13.96 29.39
N ILE A 11 13.23 13.35 30.18
CA ILE A 11 11.77 13.46 29.97
C ILE A 11 11.33 14.86 30.40
N THR A 12 11.13 15.73 29.44
CA THR A 12 10.86 17.16 29.68
C THR A 12 9.39 17.43 29.91
N ASP A 13 8.50 16.68 29.26
CA ASP A 13 7.06 16.85 29.46
C ASP A 13 6.26 15.57 29.16
N ILE A 14 5.08 15.45 29.78
CA ILE A 14 4.09 14.40 29.53
C ILE A 14 2.73 15.06 29.44
N LYS A 15 2.09 15.01 28.26
CA LYS A 15 0.78 15.62 28.02
C LYS A 15 -0.28 14.57 27.73
N GLU A 16 -1.45 14.71 28.32
CA GLU A 16 -2.58 13.87 27.99
C GLU A 16 -2.95 14.05 26.51
N HIS A 17 -3.05 12.97 25.78
CA HIS A 17 -3.53 12.94 24.39
C HIS A 17 -5.01 12.55 24.33
N ASN A 18 -5.40 11.56 25.15
CA ASN A 18 -6.78 11.16 25.39
C ASN A 18 -6.84 10.44 26.76
N LYS A 19 -8.05 9.96 27.14
CA LYS A 19 -8.29 9.31 28.46
C LYS A 19 -7.30 8.19 28.83
N SER A 20 -6.63 7.57 27.85
CA SER A 20 -5.74 6.42 28.10
C SER A 20 -4.32 6.61 27.59
N LYS A 21 -4.05 7.63 26.76
CA LYS A 21 -2.78 7.85 26.06
C LYS A 21 -2.17 9.18 26.38
N TYR A 22 -0.84 9.20 26.46
CA TYR A 22 -0.03 10.36 26.81
C TYR A 22 1.08 10.57 25.80
N LYS A 23 1.30 11.82 25.41
CA LYS A 23 2.44 12.26 24.58
C LYS A 23 3.63 12.45 25.50
N VAL A 24 4.73 11.79 25.19
CA VAL A 24 6.00 11.91 25.91
C VAL A 24 6.95 12.78 25.12
N TYR A 25 7.55 13.76 25.79
CA TYR A 25 8.56 14.65 25.22
C TYR A 25 9.90 14.38 25.89
N VAL A 26 10.93 14.19 25.08
CA VAL A 26 12.30 13.95 25.51
C VAL A 26 13.16 15.08 24.95
N ASP A 27 13.96 15.72 25.78
CA ASP A 27 14.79 16.88 25.41
C ASP A 27 14.02 17.97 24.65
N CYS A 28 12.80 18.27 25.12
CA CYS A 28 11.85 19.21 24.54
C CYS A 28 11.26 18.85 23.19
N GLU A 29 11.58 17.68 22.64
CA GLU A 29 11.02 17.18 21.39
C GLU A 29 9.98 16.07 21.64
N PHE A 30 8.95 16.00 20.78
CA PHE A 30 8.00 14.91 20.82
C PHE A 30 8.69 13.59 20.46
N ALA A 31 8.61 12.59 21.34
CA ALA A 31 9.22 11.29 21.15
C ALA A 31 8.20 10.21 20.71
N PHE A 32 7.16 10.00 21.51
CA PHE A 32 6.16 8.97 21.26
C PHE A 32 4.90 9.12 22.12
N VAL A 33 3.90 8.28 21.83
CA VAL A 33 2.67 8.15 22.61
C VAL A 33 2.64 6.81 23.34
N LEU A 34 2.41 6.84 24.65
CA LEU A 34 2.30 5.65 25.50
C LEU A 34 0.95 5.60 26.21
N TYR A 35 0.56 4.41 26.61
CA TYR A 35 -0.57 4.22 27.53
C TYR A 35 -0.16 4.52 28.98
N LYS A 36 -1.14 4.88 29.82
CA LYS A 36 -0.90 5.18 31.24
C LYS A 36 -0.16 4.06 31.97
N GLY A 37 -0.53 2.80 31.72
CA GLY A 37 0.15 1.64 32.29
C GLY A 37 1.61 1.49 31.87
N GLU A 38 1.95 1.90 30.65
CA GLU A 38 3.33 1.85 30.13
C GLU A 38 4.20 2.92 30.80
N LEU A 39 3.65 4.13 31.04
CA LEU A 39 4.35 5.15 31.80
C LEU A 39 4.78 4.62 33.18
N HIS A 40 3.87 3.91 33.86
CA HIS A 40 4.18 3.29 35.16
C HIS A 40 5.19 2.16 35.04
N LYS A 41 4.97 1.24 34.06
CA LYS A 41 5.84 0.08 33.85
C LYS A 41 7.30 0.48 33.60
N TYR A 42 7.52 1.51 32.79
CA TYR A 42 8.86 1.98 32.40
C TYR A 42 9.39 3.15 33.24
N GLY A 43 8.70 3.54 34.31
CA GLY A 43 9.11 4.62 35.20
C GLY A 43 9.20 5.98 34.51
N ILE A 44 8.41 6.21 33.48
CA ILE A 44 8.43 7.45 32.69
C ILE A 44 7.70 8.55 33.45
N LYS A 45 8.46 9.52 33.94
CA LYS A 45 7.97 10.66 34.72
C LYS A 45 8.67 11.93 34.25
N LYS A 46 7.98 13.07 34.33
CA LYS A 46 8.56 14.38 34.04
C LYS A 46 9.78 14.62 34.93
N GLY A 47 10.89 15.06 34.34
CA GLY A 47 12.15 15.30 35.00
C GLY A 47 13.02 14.06 35.21
N ALA A 48 12.55 12.87 34.87
CA ALA A 48 13.37 11.65 34.91
C ALA A 48 14.24 11.53 33.66
N VAL A 49 15.35 10.81 33.79
CA VAL A 49 16.18 10.40 32.65
C VAL A 49 15.54 9.16 32.02
N LEU A 50 15.43 9.15 30.70
CA LEU A 50 15.03 7.97 29.92
C LEU A 50 16.29 7.22 29.51
N PRO A 51 16.58 6.03 30.09
CA PRO A 51 17.74 5.23 29.70
C PRO A 51 17.61 4.80 28.22
N GLU A 52 18.76 4.74 27.53
CA GLU A 52 18.80 4.30 26.12
C GLU A 52 18.19 2.92 25.92
N GLU A 53 18.40 1.99 26.85
CA GLU A 53 17.84 0.63 26.78
C GLU A 53 16.31 0.64 26.82
N ILE A 54 15.72 1.48 27.67
CA ILE A 54 14.25 1.63 27.75
C ILE A 54 13.73 2.31 26.48
N TYR A 55 14.41 3.35 25.99
CA TYR A 55 14.04 4.00 24.72
C TYR A 55 14.04 2.99 23.56
N ARG A 56 15.08 2.16 23.48
CA ARG A 56 15.20 1.10 22.48
C ARG A 56 14.10 0.07 22.60
N GLU A 57 13.85 -0.47 23.79
CA GLU A 57 12.75 -1.42 24.03
C GLU A 57 11.39 -0.82 23.61
N LEU A 58 11.13 0.42 23.95
CA LEU A 58 9.88 1.10 23.58
C LEU A 58 9.75 1.26 22.08
N THR A 59 10.78 1.68 21.37
CA THR A 59 10.71 1.98 19.92
C THR A 59 10.87 0.74 19.04
N GLU A 60 11.74 -0.19 19.40
CA GLU A 60 12.05 -1.36 18.56
C GLU A 60 11.17 -2.57 18.85
N ASP A 61 10.52 -2.62 20.03
CA ASP A 61 9.62 -3.71 20.38
C ASP A 61 8.17 -3.22 20.57
N VAL A 62 7.89 -2.43 21.58
CA VAL A 62 6.52 -2.09 21.99
C VAL A 62 5.77 -1.29 20.93
N LEU A 63 6.34 -0.18 20.50
CA LEU A 63 5.71 0.72 19.51
C LEU A 63 5.74 0.12 18.10
N LEU A 64 6.81 -0.57 17.75
CA LEU A 64 6.92 -1.27 16.46
C LEU A 64 5.87 -2.37 16.33
N LYS A 65 5.71 -3.24 17.34
CA LYS A 65 4.63 -4.25 17.33
C LYS A 65 3.26 -3.62 17.20
N ARG A 66 3.03 -2.54 17.92
CA ARG A 66 1.76 -1.79 17.85
C ARG A 66 1.52 -1.17 16.47
N ALA A 67 2.54 -0.59 15.85
CA ALA A 67 2.46 -0.03 14.49
C ALA A 67 2.14 -1.12 13.45
N LYS A 68 2.82 -2.27 13.52
CA LYS A 68 2.54 -3.45 12.67
C LYS A 68 1.10 -3.94 12.83
N LEU A 69 0.62 -4.13 14.05
CA LEU A 69 -0.76 -4.54 14.34
C LEU A 69 -1.77 -3.50 13.84
N ARG A 70 -1.47 -2.21 13.97
CA ARG A 70 -2.32 -1.14 13.44
C ARG A 70 -2.40 -1.19 11.93
N ALA A 71 -1.28 -1.35 11.23
CA ALA A 71 -1.24 -1.49 9.78
C ALA A 71 -2.05 -2.69 9.30
N MET A 72 -1.86 -3.86 9.91
CA MET A 72 -2.64 -5.07 9.62
C MET A 72 -4.14 -4.85 9.82
N ASN A 73 -4.56 -4.27 10.96
CA ASN A 73 -5.95 -3.99 11.26
C ASN A 73 -6.60 -2.97 10.28
N LEU A 74 -5.82 -2.06 9.72
CA LEU A 74 -6.31 -1.15 8.70
C LEU A 74 -6.54 -1.89 7.38
N LEU A 75 -5.57 -2.69 6.95
CA LEU A 75 -5.60 -3.44 5.70
C LEU A 75 -6.66 -4.55 5.68
N THR A 76 -6.99 -5.17 6.81
CA THR A 76 -8.09 -6.15 6.91
C THR A 76 -9.48 -5.54 6.69
N LYS A 77 -9.63 -4.23 6.92
CA LYS A 77 -10.92 -3.55 6.78
C LYS A 77 -11.19 -3.06 5.36
N ARG A 78 -10.17 -2.63 4.66
CA ARG A 78 -10.22 -2.14 3.29
C ARG A 78 -8.82 -2.02 2.69
N PRO A 79 -8.68 -2.02 1.35
CA PRO A 79 -7.40 -1.75 0.71
C PRO A 79 -6.96 -0.29 0.96
N TYR A 80 -5.65 -0.11 1.07
CA TYR A 80 -4.98 1.19 1.20
C TYR A 80 -3.84 1.28 0.18
N THR A 81 -3.56 2.49 -0.28
CA THR A 81 -2.27 2.80 -0.92
C THR A 81 -1.20 3.00 0.14
N GLU A 82 0.07 2.85 -0.24
CA GLU A 82 1.19 3.07 0.68
C GLU A 82 1.14 4.46 1.32
N ALA A 83 0.92 5.51 0.52
CA ALA A 83 0.81 6.87 0.99
C ALA A 83 -0.31 7.04 2.04
N ARG A 84 -1.49 6.46 1.78
CA ARG A 84 -2.62 6.54 2.72
C ARG A 84 -2.41 5.73 3.99
N LEU A 85 -1.73 4.59 3.91
CA LEU A 85 -1.38 3.83 5.11
C LEU A 85 -0.37 4.60 5.97
N ARG A 86 0.64 5.22 5.35
CA ARG A 86 1.61 6.09 6.04
C ARG A 86 0.93 7.24 6.77
N GLU A 87 0.01 7.94 6.11
CA GLU A 87 -0.78 9.00 6.74
C GLU A 87 -1.53 8.48 7.99
N LYS A 88 -2.17 7.32 7.90
CA LYS A 88 -2.91 6.72 9.03
C LYS A 88 -2.02 6.31 10.20
N LEU A 89 -0.81 5.87 9.93
CA LEU A 89 0.17 5.55 10.96
C LEU A 89 0.78 6.83 11.56
N ALA A 90 1.03 7.85 10.75
CA ALA A 90 1.48 9.18 11.21
C ALA A 90 0.42 9.88 12.07
N GLU A 91 -0.86 9.83 11.70
CA GLU A 91 -1.96 10.33 12.52
C GLU A 91 -2.01 9.65 13.91
N ALA A 92 -1.60 8.39 14.00
CA ALA A 92 -1.49 7.65 15.25
C ALA A 92 -0.21 7.98 16.04
N MET A 93 0.64 8.89 15.51
CA MET A 93 1.84 9.43 16.16
C MET A 93 2.91 8.38 16.50
N TYR A 94 3.06 7.36 15.65
CA TYR A 94 4.19 6.44 15.77
C TYR A 94 5.50 7.13 15.36
N PRO A 95 6.62 6.81 16.03
CA PRO A 95 7.93 7.24 15.56
C PRO A 95 8.18 6.84 14.11
N GLU A 96 8.88 7.69 13.35
CA GLU A 96 9.14 7.47 11.91
C GLU A 96 9.72 6.08 11.63
N LYS A 97 10.73 5.66 12.40
CA LYS A 97 11.34 4.34 12.29
C LYS A 97 10.32 3.19 12.45
N CYS A 98 9.38 3.31 13.41
CA CYS A 98 8.32 2.31 13.60
C CYS A 98 7.34 2.29 12.43
N LEU A 99 7.00 3.47 11.89
CA LEU A 99 6.13 3.61 10.73
C LEU A 99 6.76 2.94 9.51
N GLU A 100 8.02 3.28 9.19
CA GLU A 100 8.74 2.70 8.04
C GLU A 100 8.82 1.17 8.13
N GLN A 101 9.18 0.64 9.29
CA GLN A 101 9.28 -0.80 9.50
C GLN A 101 7.91 -1.50 9.45
N ALA A 102 6.84 -0.84 9.91
CA ALA A 102 5.48 -1.39 9.80
C ALA A 102 5.00 -1.43 8.35
N VAL A 103 5.29 -0.40 7.56
CA VAL A 103 4.99 -0.38 6.13
C VAL A 103 5.78 -1.45 5.39
N ALA A 104 7.08 -1.54 5.62
CA ALA A 104 7.94 -2.58 5.03
C ALA A 104 7.44 -4.00 5.38
N TYR A 105 7.01 -4.20 6.63
CA TYR A 105 6.46 -5.47 7.10
C TYR A 105 5.23 -5.89 6.30
N VAL A 106 4.22 -5.03 6.15
CA VAL A 106 3.00 -5.40 5.40
C VAL A 106 3.23 -5.53 3.89
N LYS A 107 4.21 -4.79 3.34
CA LYS A 107 4.66 -4.96 1.94
C LYS A 107 5.31 -6.32 1.71
N SER A 108 6.13 -6.80 2.63
CA SER A 108 6.82 -8.10 2.50
C SER A 108 5.87 -9.30 2.41
N PHE A 109 4.64 -9.15 2.89
CA PHE A 109 3.56 -10.16 2.77
C PHE A 109 2.61 -9.91 1.59
N GLY A 110 2.87 -8.89 0.77
CA GLY A 110 1.99 -8.53 -0.35
C GLY A 110 0.64 -7.92 0.07
N TYR A 111 0.48 -7.52 1.34
CA TYR A 111 -0.76 -6.89 1.81
C TYR A 111 -0.88 -5.41 1.42
N LEU A 112 0.20 -4.83 0.93
CA LEU A 112 0.28 -3.45 0.47
C LEU A 112 0.99 -3.43 -0.88
N ASP A 113 0.23 -3.18 -1.95
CA ASP A 113 0.70 -3.16 -3.33
C ASP A 113 -0.07 -2.07 -4.09
N ASP A 114 0.62 -0.98 -4.40
CA ASP A 114 0.04 0.18 -5.09
C ASP A 114 -0.31 -0.15 -6.56
N LYS A 115 0.41 -1.09 -7.18
CA LYS A 115 0.12 -1.53 -8.55
C LYS A 115 -1.18 -2.32 -8.58
N ALA A 116 -1.32 -3.35 -7.74
CA ALA A 116 -2.56 -4.11 -7.61
C ALA A 116 -3.74 -3.21 -7.25
N TYR A 117 -3.53 -2.24 -6.33
CA TYR A 117 -4.56 -1.25 -6.01
C TYR A 117 -4.99 -0.42 -7.22
N ALA A 118 -4.03 0.03 -8.04
CA ALA A 118 -4.31 0.80 -9.25
C ALA A 118 -5.07 -0.03 -10.28
N GLU A 119 -4.65 -1.26 -10.54
CA GLU A 119 -5.29 -2.19 -11.46
C GLU A 119 -6.77 -2.43 -11.08
N ASP A 120 -7.05 -2.79 -9.83
CA ASP A 120 -8.41 -2.97 -9.33
C ASP A 120 -9.23 -1.67 -9.43
N TYR A 121 -8.64 -0.54 -9.07
CA TYR A 121 -9.32 0.76 -9.12
C TYR A 121 -9.69 1.15 -10.55
N ILE A 122 -8.81 0.93 -11.52
CA ILE A 122 -9.02 1.21 -12.94
C ILE A 122 -10.11 0.26 -13.49
N ALA A 123 -9.96 -1.06 -13.29
CA ALA A 123 -10.90 -2.07 -13.77
C ALA A 123 -12.35 -1.78 -13.33
N TYR A 124 -12.53 -1.39 -12.07
CA TYR A 124 -13.87 -1.08 -11.53
C TYR A 124 -14.47 0.21 -12.09
N ARG A 125 -13.66 1.16 -12.60
CA ARG A 125 -14.12 2.52 -12.93
C ARG A 125 -14.02 2.90 -14.39
N ILE A 126 -13.30 2.13 -15.20
CA ILE A 126 -13.02 2.46 -16.61
C ILE A 126 -14.29 2.58 -17.46
N GLU A 127 -15.34 1.86 -17.13
CA GLU A 127 -16.63 1.93 -17.83
C GLU A 127 -17.42 3.19 -17.49
N SER A 128 -17.23 3.74 -16.27
CA SER A 128 -18.06 4.83 -15.75
C SER A 128 -17.36 6.19 -15.65
N GLN A 129 -16.04 6.22 -15.75
CA GLN A 129 -15.21 7.42 -15.59
C GLN A 129 -14.17 7.55 -16.69
N SER A 130 -13.86 8.77 -17.10
CA SER A 130 -12.79 9.01 -18.07
C SER A 130 -11.42 8.69 -17.48
N ARG A 131 -10.47 8.26 -18.34
CA ARG A 131 -9.09 7.96 -17.95
C ARG A 131 -8.45 9.09 -17.15
N LYS A 132 -8.56 10.34 -17.60
CA LYS A 132 -8.03 11.52 -16.89
C LYS A 132 -8.57 11.68 -15.48
N VAL A 133 -9.83 11.35 -15.25
CA VAL A 133 -10.45 11.41 -13.92
C VAL A 133 -9.87 10.29 -13.03
N ILE A 134 -9.72 9.09 -13.56
CA ILE A 134 -9.14 7.94 -12.85
C ILE A 134 -7.69 8.25 -12.46
N GLU A 135 -6.86 8.66 -13.42
CA GLU A 135 -5.44 9.06 -13.20
C GLU A 135 -5.32 10.10 -12.08
N ARG A 136 -6.09 11.19 -12.17
CA ARG A 136 -6.09 12.24 -11.15
C ARG A 136 -6.44 11.70 -9.76
N LYS A 137 -7.43 10.81 -9.66
CA LYS A 137 -7.85 10.21 -8.39
C LYS A 137 -6.78 9.26 -7.82
N LEU A 138 -6.08 8.51 -8.66
CA LEU A 138 -4.99 7.64 -8.23
C LEU A 138 -3.78 8.46 -7.76
N LEU A 139 -3.44 9.56 -8.47
CA LEU A 139 -2.43 10.51 -8.02
C LEU A 139 -2.78 11.13 -6.67
N GLN A 140 -4.04 11.54 -6.46
CA GLN A 140 -4.52 12.06 -5.16
C GLN A 140 -4.46 11.01 -4.03
N LYS A 141 -4.43 9.74 -4.37
CA LYS A 141 -4.22 8.65 -3.40
C LYS A 141 -2.74 8.35 -3.14
N GLY A 142 -1.84 9.09 -3.80
CA GLY A 142 -0.39 9.00 -3.64
C GLY A 142 0.26 7.87 -4.41
N ILE A 143 -0.39 7.33 -5.44
CA ILE A 143 0.24 6.33 -6.33
C ILE A 143 1.13 7.05 -7.33
N ASP A 144 2.30 6.49 -7.59
CA ASP A 144 3.27 7.03 -8.53
C ASP A 144 2.70 7.09 -9.96
N ALA A 145 2.95 8.20 -10.66
CA ALA A 145 2.45 8.42 -12.01
C ALA A 145 2.91 7.33 -13.00
N LYS A 146 4.12 6.80 -12.82
CA LYS A 146 4.66 5.74 -13.67
C LYS A 146 3.87 4.44 -13.49
N VAL A 147 3.54 4.07 -12.26
CA VAL A 147 2.71 2.89 -11.94
C VAL A 147 1.32 3.03 -12.58
N ILE A 148 0.71 4.22 -12.47
CA ILE A 148 -0.60 4.50 -13.09
C ILE A 148 -0.54 4.34 -14.61
N GLN A 149 0.51 4.88 -15.23
CA GLN A 149 0.70 4.80 -16.68
C GLN A 149 0.89 3.36 -17.16
N GLU A 150 1.69 2.56 -16.44
CA GLU A 150 1.89 1.13 -16.74
C GLU A 150 0.56 0.36 -16.67
N CYS A 151 -0.24 0.56 -15.63
CA CYS A 151 -1.55 -0.08 -15.50
C CYS A 151 -2.53 0.33 -16.61
N MET A 152 -2.54 1.63 -16.99
CA MET A 152 -3.38 2.14 -18.06
C MET A 152 -2.98 1.60 -19.44
N SER A 153 -1.69 1.42 -19.69
CA SER A 153 -1.17 0.88 -20.95
C SER A 153 -1.49 -0.61 -21.08
N ALA A 154 -1.31 -1.38 -20.02
CA ALA A 154 -1.62 -2.81 -19.99
C ALA A 154 -3.10 -3.09 -20.35
N LEU A 155 -4.04 -2.31 -19.81
CA LEU A 155 -5.46 -2.39 -20.16
C LEU A 155 -5.75 -2.06 -21.63
N GLN A 156 -4.98 -1.16 -22.21
CA GLN A 156 -5.15 -0.79 -23.61
C GLN A 156 -4.69 -1.93 -24.52
N GLU A 157 -3.59 -2.59 -24.21
CA GLU A 157 -3.08 -3.75 -24.92
C GLU A 157 -4.04 -4.94 -24.82
N GLU A 158 -4.60 -5.20 -23.63
CA GLU A 158 -5.56 -6.27 -23.39
C GLU A 158 -6.85 -6.06 -24.18
N ASN A 159 -7.40 -4.84 -24.18
CA ASN A 159 -8.58 -4.48 -24.96
C ASN A 159 -8.34 -4.63 -26.49
N VAL A 160 -7.16 -4.25 -26.99
CA VAL A 160 -6.81 -4.44 -28.41
C VAL A 160 -6.74 -5.92 -28.76
N ALA A 161 -6.09 -6.73 -27.93
CA ALA A 161 -6.00 -8.17 -28.12
C ALA A 161 -7.36 -8.87 -28.11
N GLU A 162 -8.27 -8.45 -27.21
CA GLU A 162 -9.66 -8.98 -27.21
C GLU A 162 -10.43 -8.58 -28.45
N MET A 163 -10.29 -7.36 -28.94
CA MET A 163 -10.92 -6.91 -30.20
C MET A 163 -10.38 -7.69 -31.39
N GLU A 164 -9.08 -7.93 -31.46
CA GLU A 164 -8.48 -8.75 -32.53
C GLU A 164 -8.96 -10.19 -32.50
N LEU A 165 -9.02 -10.82 -31.33
CA LEU A 165 -9.57 -12.15 -31.15
C LEU A 165 -11.04 -12.25 -31.58
N GLU A 166 -11.86 -11.27 -31.25
CA GLU A 166 -13.26 -11.26 -31.67
C GLU A 166 -13.40 -11.07 -33.19
N GLN A 167 -12.55 -10.24 -33.81
CA GLN A 167 -12.48 -10.13 -35.27
C GLN A 167 -12.11 -11.48 -35.93
N ILE A 168 -11.09 -12.18 -35.41
CA ILE A 168 -10.69 -13.51 -35.88
C ILE A 168 -11.83 -14.51 -35.71
N ARG A 169 -12.52 -14.54 -34.59
CA ARG A 169 -13.69 -15.39 -34.34
C ARG A 169 -14.82 -15.15 -35.35
N ASN A 170 -15.10 -13.88 -35.63
CA ASN A 170 -16.12 -13.49 -36.59
C ASN A 170 -15.76 -13.90 -38.02
N LEU A 171 -14.51 -13.72 -38.44
CA LEU A 171 -13.98 -14.17 -39.72
C LEU A 171 -14.05 -15.69 -39.84
N PHE A 172 -13.71 -16.42 -38.79
CA PHE A 172 -13.81 -17.87 -38.73
C PHE A 172 -15.27 -18.36 -38.88
N ARG A 173 -16.20 -17.75 -38.13
CA ARG A 173 -17.63 -18.04 -38.27
C ARG A 173 -18.14 -17.78 -39.67
N LYS A 174 -17.77 -16.68 -40.27
CA LYS A 174 -18.20 -16.26 -41.60
C LYS A 174 -17.65 -17.17 -42.72
N LYS A 175 -16.36 -17.54 -42.63
CA LYS A 175 -15.69 -18.30 -43.70
C LYS A 175 -15.81 -19.81 -43.56
N TYR A 176 -15.81 -20.31 -42.33
CA TYR A 176 -15.81 -21.75 -42.03
C TYR A 176 -17.08 -22.23 -41.30
N HIS A 177 -18.09 -21.36 -41.18
CA HIS A 177 -19.35 -21.63 -40.46
C HIS A 177 -19.14 -22.17 -39.04
N GLY A 178 -18.05 -21.79 -38.38
CA GLY A 178 -17.70 -22.23 -37.06
C GLY A 178 -17.19 -23.65 -36.94
N LYS A 179 -16.92 -24.34 -38.08
CA LYS A 179 -16.43 -25.71 -38.11
C LYS A 179 -14.99 -25.80 -38.60
N ILE A 180 -14.17 -26.54 -37.88
CA ILE A 180 -12.78 -26.81 -38.28
C ILE A 180 -12.82 -27.86 -39.40
N PRO A 181 -12.19 -27.59 -40.59
CA PRO A 181 -12.10 -28.56 -41.66
C PRO A 181 -11.46 -29.86 -41.18
N GLN A 182 -11.97 -30.99 -41.68
CA GLN A 182 -11.45 -32.30 -41.27
C GLN A 182 -10.22 -32.72 -42.10
N GLU A 183 -10.13 -32.28 -43.35
CA GLU A 183 -9.04 -32.63 -44.25
C GLU A 183 -7.77 -31.82 -43.94
N THR A 184 -6.63 -32.48 -43.97
CA THR A 184 -5.31 -31.89 -43.62
C THR A 184 -4.92 -30.70 -44.53
N ALA A 185 -5.25 -30.77 -45.82
CA ALA A 185 -4.99 -29.72 -46.78
C ALA A 185 -5.83 -28.47 -46.53
N GLU A 186 -7.09 -28.63 -46.16
CA GLU A 186 -7.99 -27.53 -45.79
C GLU A 186 -7.62 -26.90 -44.44
N LYS A 187 -7.22 -27.71 -43.45
CA LYS A 187 -6.65 -27.20 -42.18
C LYS A 187 -5.43 -26.34 -42.41
N SER A 188 -4.51 -26.75 -43.27
CA SER A 188 -3.31 -25.98 -43.60
C SER A 188 -3.66 -24.65 -44.28
N LYS A 189 -4.62 -24.61 -45.19
CA LYS A 189 -5.12 -23.37 -45.82
C LYS A 189 -5.80 -22.45 -44.82
N MET A 190 -6.56 -22.99 -43.87
CA MET A 190 -7.19 -22.23 -42.79
C MET A 190 -6.13 -21.58 -41.88
N LEU A 191 -5.14 -22.36 -41.43
CA LEU A 191 -4.04 -21.83 -40.60
C LEU A 191 -3.24 -20.76 -41.32
N GLN A 192 -2.91 -20.92 -42.58
CA GLN A 192 -2.24 -19.91 -43.40
C GLN A 192 -3.06 -18.63 -43.57
N PHE A 193 -4.39 -18.74 -43.63
CA PHE A 193 -5.27 -17.58 -43.74
C PHE A 193 -5.26 -16.71 -42.46
N PHE A 194 -5.27 -17.35 -41.27
CA PHE A 194 -5.25 -16.63 -39.99
C PHE A 194 -3.86 -16.26 -39.50
N ALA A 195 -2.78 -16.76 -40.11
CA ALA A 195 -1.39 -16.41 -39.79
C ALA A 195 -0.87 -15.17 -40.55
N ARG A 196 -1.68 -14.57 -41.43
CA ARG A 196 -1.39 -13.33 -42.17
C ARG A 196 -2.01 -12.12 -41.49
#